data_598a2d2435dfc642cbb6dce9047b3112
#
_entry.id   598a2d2435dfc642cbb6dce9047b3112
#
_cell.length_a   1.000
_cell.length_b   1.000
_cell.length_c   1.000
_cell.angle_alpha   90.00
_cell.angle_beta   90.00
_cell.angle_gamma   90.00
#
_symmetry.space_group_name_H-M   'P 1'
#
loop_
_entity.id
_entity.type
_entity.pdbx_description
1 polymer ?
#
loop_
_entity_poly.entity_id
_entity_poly.type
_entity_poly.pdbx_seq_one_letter_code
_entity_poly.pdbx_strand_id
1 'polypeptide(L)'
;MTEGTQARVVLVTAPGAEIAERMVRTLLEERVVACGNIVPGLTSIYRWQGAVEREPEALIVLKTTAAEVPRLLARVPELHPYEVPEILVLPVLAGHEPYLSWIAQSVGAGEKD
;
A
#
# COMPACT_ATOMS: atom_id res chain seq x y z
N MET A 1 -17.58 -5.10 18.79
CA MET A 1 -17.26 -5.92 18.35
C MET A 1 -16.12 -5.91 17.52
N THR A 2 -15.43 -6.75 17.37
CA THR A 2 -14.37 -6.67 16.68
C THR A 2 -14.51 -6.85 15.41
N GLU A 3 -13.76 -6.28 14.68
CA GLU A 3 -13.97 -6.30 13.45
C GLU A 3 -12.76 -6.71 12.75
N GLY A 4 -12.29 -7.86 12.97
CA GLY A 4 -11.18 -8.42 12.28
C GLY A 4 -9.87 -8.17 13.00
N THR A 5 -8.77 -8.14 12.25
CA THR A 5 -7.44 -8.03 12.80
C THR A 5 -6.96 -6.58 12.74
N GLN A 6 -5.75 -6.34 13.24
CA GLN A 6 -5.12 -5.04 13.11
C GLN A 6 -4.39 -4.89 11.76
N ALA A 7 -4.31 -5.97 10.98
CA ALA A 7 -3.66 -5.89 9.69
C ALA A 7 -4.51 -5.14 8.68
N ARG A 8 -3.86 -4.46 7.77
CA ARG A 8 -4.56 -3.74 6.71
C ARG A 8 -3.86 -4.00 5.39
N VAL A 9 -4.65 -4.10 4.33
CA VAL A 9 -4.14 -4.19 2.97
C VAL A 9 -4.42 -2.86 2.30
N VAL A 10 -3.42 -2.30 1.64
CA VAL A 10 -3.57 -0.99 1.02
C VAL A 10 -3.27 -1.14 -0.46
N LEU A 11 -4.19 -0.65 -1.29
CA LEU A 11 -4.04 -0.71 -2.74
C LEU A 11 -3.62 0.65 -3.26
N VAL A 12 -2.60 0.65 -4.10
CA VAL A 12 -2.08 1.87 -4.73
C VAL A 12 -1.77 1.51 -6.18
N THR A 13 -2.10 2.37 -7.13
CA THR A 13 -1.65 2.15 -8.49
C THR A 13 -0.56 3.16 -8.82
N ALA A 14 0.37 2.77 -9.67
CA ALA A 14 1.52 3.61 -10.03
C ALA A 14 1.77 3.50 -11.52
N PRO A 15 2.47 4.45 -12.13
CA PRO A 15 2.65 4.45 -13.58
C PRO A 15 3.53 3.33 -14.13
N GLY A 16 4.17 2.57 -13.28
CA GLY A 16 4.95 1.44 -13.76
C GLY A 16 5.62 0.72 -12.62
N ALA A 17 6.18 -0.44 -12.93
CA ALA A 17 6.77 -1.29 -11.90
C ALA A 17 8.01 -0.65 -11.27
N GLU A 18 8.76 0.13 -12.05
CA GLU A 18 9.97 0.71 -11.52
C GLU A 18 9.68 1.77 -10.45
N ILE A 19 8.71 2.62 -10.71
CA ILE A 19 8.30 3.62 -9.73
C ILE A 19 7.69 2.92 -8.53
N ALA A 20 6.87 1.88 -8.79
CA ALA A 20 6.26 1.11 -7.71
C ALA A 20 7.32 0.52 -6.80
N GLU A 21 8.38 -0.03 -7.37
CA GLU A 21 9.43 -0.64 -6.55
C GLU A 21 10.14 0.40 -5.69
N ARG A 22 10.42 1.57 -6.23
CA ARG A 22 11.06 2.60 -5.44
C ARG A 22 10.20 3.02 -4.26
N MET A 23 8.88 3.14 -4.49
CA MET A 23 7.97 3.52 -3.43
C MET A 23 7.93 2.45 -2.34
N VAL A 24 7.82 1.19 -2.74
CA VAL A 24 7.75 0.11 -1.77
C VAL A 24 9.03 0.03 -0.94
N ARG A 25 10.19 0.18 -1.59
CA ARG A 25 11.45 0.11 -0.85
C ARG A 25 11.57 1.23 0.17
N THR A 26 11.13 2.43 -0.19
CA THR A 26 11.16 3.54 0.75
C THR A 26 10.24 3.30 1.94
N LEU A 27 9.03 2.80 1.66
CA LEU A 27 8.08 2.55 2.73
C LEU A 27 8.56 1.42 3.64
N LEU A 28 9.26 0.43 3.09
CA LEU A 28 9.84 -0.63 3.91
C LEU A 28 10.96 -0.10 4.79
N GLU A 29 11.82 0.74 4.23
CA GLU A 29 12.92 1.30 5.01
C GLU A 29 12.41 2.15 6.15
N GLU A 30 11.30 2.83 5.93
CA GLU A 30 10.72 3.68 6.96
C GLU A 30 9.79 2.90 7.89
N ARG A 31 9.64 1.60 7.67
CA ARG A 31 8.84 0.71 8.49
C ARG A 31 7.36 1.10 8.53
N VAL A 32 6.89 1.69 7.45
CA VAL A 32 5.49 2.05 7.30
C VAL A 32 4.69 0.84 6.86
N VAL A 33 5.32 -0.07 6.11
CA VAL A 33 4.67 -1.29 5.65
C VAL A 33 5.56 -2.49 5.95
N ALA A 34 4.94 -3.66 6.04
CA ALA A 34 5.68 -4.91 6.24
C ALA A 34 6.11 -5.50 4.91
N CYS A 35 5.30 -5.33 3.89
CA CYS A 35 5.66 -5.79 2.56
C CYS A 35 4.81 -5.12 1.51
N GLY A 36 5.27 -5.18 0.27
CA GLY A 36 4.50 -4.72 -0.87
C GLY A 36 4.67 -5.68 -2.01
N ASN A 37 3.56 -6.01 -2.66
CA ASN A 37 3.58 -6.85 -3.85
C ASN A 37 3.28 -5.95 -5.03
N ILE A 38 3.99 -6.14 -6.13
CA ILE A 38 3.82 -5.32 -7.30
C ILE A 38 3.32 -6.19 -8.43
N VAL A 39 2.18 -5.84 -9.01
CA VAL A 39 1.61 -6.54 -10.14
C VAL A 39 1.77 -5.63 -11.35
N PRO A 40 2.68 -5.93 -12.26
CA PRO A 40 2.91 -5.07 -13.41
C PRO A 40 1.90 -5.35 -14.50
N GLY A 41 1.84 -4.46 -15.46
CA GLY A 41 1.13 -4.75 -16.69
C GLY A 41 -0.36 -4.67 -16.65
N LEU A 42 -0.91 -3.91 -15.73
CA LEU A 42 -2.35 -3.75 -15.76
C LEU A 42 -2.75 -2.51 -16.55
N THR A 43 -4.00 -2.48 -16.96
CA THR A 43 -4.56 -1.34 -17.66
C THR A 43 -5.62 -0.72 -16.79
N SER A 44 -5.49 0.57 -16.54
CA SER A 44 -6.48 1.29 -15.77
C SER A 44 -7.31 2.15 -16.71
N ILE A 45 -8.61 2.11 -16.55
CA ILE A 45 -9.53 2.90 -17.36
C ILE A 45 -10.39 3.67 -16.38
N TYR A 46 -10.39 4.98 -16.49
CA TYR A 46 -11.03 5.80 -15.47
C TYR A 46 -11.49 7.13 -16.06
N ARG A 47 -12.33 7.82 -15.31
CA ARG A 47 -12.81 9.12 -15.73
C ARG A 47 -11.97 10.21 -15.08
N TRP A 48 -11.49 11.14 -15.88
CA TRP A 48 -10.68 12.23 -15.36
C TRP A 48 -11.01 13.50 -16.13
N GLN A 49 -11.48 14.51 -15.43
CA GLN A 49 -11.78 15.83 -16.01
C GLN A 49 -12.65 15.71 -17.24
N GLY A 50 -13.68 14.92 -17.15
CA GLY A 50 -14.68 14.83 -18.20
C GLY A 50 -14.38 13.84 -19.31
N ALA A 51 -13.25 13.17 -19.26
CA ALA A 51 -12.88 12.24 -20.32
C ALA A 51 -12.59 10.87 -19.72
N VAL A 52 -12.68 9.85 -20.56
CA VAL A 52 -12.30 8.50 -20.15
C VAL A 52 -10.85 8.31 -20.59
N GLU A 53 -9.99 7.98 -19.62
CA GLU A 53 -8.57 7.78 -19.86
C GLU A 53 -8.22 6.31 -19.75
N ARG A 54 -7.16 5.92 -20.45
CA ARG A 54 -6.70 4.55 -20.41
C ARG A 54 -5.20 4.58 -20.27
N GLU A 55 -4.67 4.00 -19.19
CA GLU A 55 -3.25 4.06 -18.89
C GLU A 55 -2.70 2.72 -18.47
N PRO A 56 -1.47 2.38 -18.89
CA PRO A 56 -0.81 1.21 -18.32
C PRO A 56 -0.33 1.57 -16.92
N GLU A 57 -0.53 0.65 -15.99
CA GLU A 57 -0.13 0.89 -14.62
C GLU A 57 0.33 -0.39 -13.96
N ALA A 58 0.90 -0.26 -12.77
CA ALA A 58 1.20 -1.37 -11.89
C ALA A 58 0.33 -1.23 -10.65
N LEU A 59 -0.08 -2.35 -10.09
CA LEU A 59 -0.81 -2.36 -8.82
C LEU A 59 0.15 -2.68 -7.70
N ILE A 60 0.12 -1.89 -6.64
CA ILE A 60 0.90 -2.16 -5.45
C ILE A 60 -0.06 -2.61 -4.38
N VAL A 61 0.22 -3.76 -3.77
CA VAL A 61 -0.58 -4.28 -2.66
C VAL A 61 0.31 -4.25 -1.43
N LEU A 62 0.03 -3.33 -0.52
CA LEU A 62 0.84 -3.14 0.67
C LEU A 62 0.21 -3.82 1.87
N LYS A 63 1.02 -4.33 2.79
CA LYS A 63 0.51 -4.88 4.05
C LYS A 63 1.09 -4.09 5.20
N THR A 64 0.23 -3.68 6.11
CA THR A 64 0.62 -2.87 7.24
C THR A 64 -0.35 -3.09 8.39
N THR A 65 -0.30 -2.27 9.40
CA THR A 65 -1.23 -2.34 10.52
C THR A 65 -2.06 -1.06 10.60
N ALA A 66 -3.18 -1.14 11.30
CA ALA A 66 -4.06 0.00 11.48
C ALA A 66 -3.32 1.19 12.06
N ALA A 67 -2.38 0.94 12.97
CA ALA A 67 -1.66 2.03 13.62
C ALA A 67 -0.78 2.81 12.64
N GLU A 68 -0.31 2.17 11.56
CA GLU A 68 0.57 2.84 10.60
C GLU A 68 -0.19 3.51 9.47
N VAL A 69 -1.50 3.27 9.36
CA VAL A 69 -2.27 3.81 8.25
C VAL A 69 -2.18 5.34 8.15
N PRO A 70 -2.30 6.10 9.24
CA PRO A 70 -2.20 7.56 9.08
C PRO A 70 -0.86 7.99 8.49
N ARG A 71 0.23 7.35 8.90
CA ARG A 71 1.55 7.69 8.39
C ARG A 71 1.67 7.29 6.92
N LEU A 72 1.07 6.15 6.56
CA LEU A 72 1.09 5.69 5.18
C LEU A 72 0.30 6.66 4.30
N LEU A 73 -0.88 7.09 4.74
CA LEU A 73 -1.70 8.02 3.95
C LEU A 73 -1.01 9.37 3.76
N ALA A 74 -0.15 9.75 4.70
CA ALA A 74 0.59 10.99 4.54
C ALA A 74 1.82 10.80 3.64
N ARG A 75 2.46 9.63 3.74
CA ARG A 75 3.73 9.44 3.06
C ARG A 75 3.60 9.08 1.59
N VAL A 76 2.61 8.26 1.23
CA VAL A 76 2.48 7.81 -0.15
C VAL A 76 2.31 8.98 -1.12
N PRO A 77 1.47 9.98 -0.83
CA PRO A 77 1.36 11.11 -1.77
C PRO A 77 2.68 11.85 -1.98
N GLU A 78 3.56 11.88 -0.97
CA GLU A 78 4.84 12.54 -1.12
C GLU A 78 5.76 11.79 -2.07
N LEU A 79 5.59 10.49 -2.17
CA LEU A 79 6.43 9.66 -3.01
C LEU A 79 5.84 9.45 -4.40
N HIS A 80 4.55 9.71 -4.55
CA HIS A 80 3.83 9.36 -5.76
C HIS A 80 3.91 10.49 -6.80
N PRO A 81 4.09 10.15 -8.08
CA PRO A 81 4.17 11.19 -9.10
C PRO A 81 2.84 11.82 -9.48
N TYR A 82 1.72 11.18 -9.13
CA TYR A 82 0.41 11.76 -9.48
C TYR A 82 0.00 12.80 -8.46
N GLU A 83 -0.81 13.75 -8.94
CA GLU A 83 -1.35 14.75 -8.06
C GLU A 83 -2.38 14.14 -7.13
N VAL A 84 -3.18 13.20 -7.62
CA VAL A 84 -4.20 12.55 -6.82
C VAL A 84 -4.05 11.04 -6.98
N PRO A 85 -3.18 10.41 -6.16
CA PRO A 85 -2.99 8.97 -6.30
C PRO A 85 -4.11 8.16 -5.65
N GLU A 86 -4.32 6.96 -6.14
CA GLU A 86 -5.25 6.04 -5.52
C GLU A 86 -4.59 5.44 -4.30
N ILE A 87 -5.22 5.52 -3.15
CA ILE A 87 -4.77 4.85 -1.94
C ILE A 87 -6.02 4.39 -1.23
N LEU A 88 -6.25 3.08 -1.21
CA LEU A 88 -7.43 2.53 -0.57
C LEU A 88 -7.01 1.56 0.51
N VAL A 89 -7.57 1.70 1.69
CA VAL A 89 -7.22 0.88 2.84
C VAL A 89 -8.34 -0.12 3.07
N LEU A 90 -8.00 -1.40 3.12
CA LEU A 90 -8.96 -2.46 3.31
C LEU A 90 -8.70 -3.17 4.63
N PRO A 91 -9.75 -3.55 5.35
CA PRO A 91 -9.56 -4.32 6.58
C PRO A 91 -9.26 -5.77 6.25
N VAL A 92 -8.56 -6.45 7.13
CA VAL A 92 -8.31 -7.87 7.02
C VAL A 92 -9.06 -8.54 8.15
N LEU A 93 -10.11 -9.28 7.79
CA LEU A 93 -10.97 -9.85 8.81
C LEU A 93 -10.33 -11.00 9.56
N ALA A 94 -9.54 -11.80 8.88
CA ALA A 94 -8.89 -12.96 9.46
C ALA A 94 -7.69 -13.33 8.60
N GLY A 95 -6.74 -14.01 9.16
CA GLY A 95 -5.59 -14.48 8.42
C GLY A 95 -4.81 -15.51 9.22
N HIS A 96 -3.73 -15.98 8.64
CA HIS A 96 -2.85 -16.94 9.27
C HIS A 96 -2.12 -16.23 10.40
N GLU A 97 -2.31 -16.70 11.63
CA GLU A 97 -1.80 -15.97 12.79
C GLU A 97 -0.30 -15.67 12.74
N PRO A 98 0.55 -16.61 12.35
CA PRO A 98 1.97 -16.28 12.28
C PRO A 98 2.28 -15.15 11.27
N TYR A 99 1.52 -15.10 10.18
CA TYR A 99 1.71 -14.06 9.19
C TYR A 99 1.24 -12.70 9.72
N LEU A 100 0.09 -12.70 10.40
CA LEU A 100 -0.43 -11.47 11.01
C LEU A 100 0.55 -10.93 12.04
N SER A 101 1.15 -11.81 12.84
CA SER A 101 2.16 -11.39 13.81
C SER A 101 3.38 -10.82 13.12
N TRP A 102 3.79 -11.44 12.02
CA TRP A 102 4.95 -10.96 11.28
C TRP A 102 4.70 -9.54 10.74
N ILE A 103 3.49 -9.28 10.23
CA ILE A 103 3.16 -7.92 9.79
C ILE A 103 3.32 -6.95 10.96
N ALA A 104 2.75 -7.30 12.11
CA ALA A 104 2.78 -6.41 13.26
C ALA A 104 4.20 -6.12 13.73
N GLN A 105 5.07 -7.14 13.67
CA GLN A 105 6.45 -6.97 14.13
C GLN A 105 7.31 -6.21 13.15
N SER A 106 6.90 -6.15 11.89
CA SER A 106 7.72 -5.57 10.84
C SER A 106 7.53 -4.08 10.65
N VAL A 107 6.52 -3.50 11.28
CA VAL A 107 6.24 -2.07 11.13
C VAL A 107 6.45 -1.35 12.45
N GLY A 108 6.50 -0.03 12.37
CA GLY A 108 6.61 0.79 13.58
C GLY A 108 8.03 1.08 13.96
N ALA A 109 8.17 1.99 14.88
CA ALA A 109 9.47 2.52 15.16
C ALA A 109 10.34 1.64 15.96
N GLY A 110 9.91 0.78 16.67
CA GLY A 110 10.75 0.18 17.58
C GLY A 110 11.30 -1.12 17.37
N GLU A 111 10.86 -1.82 16.45
CA GLU A 111 11.23 -3.08 16.37
C GLU A 111 12.25 -3.43 15.48
N LYS A 112 12.93 -4.45 15.67
CA LYS A 112 13.84 -4.80 14.78
C LYS A 112 13.59 -6.15 14.42
N ASP A 113 14.02 -6.61 13.36
CA ASP A 113 13.75 -7.91 12.85
C ASP A 113 14.72 -8.93 13.26
#